data_aa8a6e0563af0f30bedb84114cab9a1e
#
_entry.id   aa8a6e0563af0f30bedb84114cab9a1e
#
_cell.length_a   1.000
_cell.length_b   1.000
_cell.length_c   1.000
_cell.angle_alpha   90.00
_cell.angle_beta   90.00
_cell.angle_gamma   90.00
#
_symmetry.space_group_name_H-M   'P 1'
#
loop_
_entity.id
_entity.type
_entity.pdbx_description
1 polymer ?
#
loop_
_entity_poly.entity_id
_entity_poly.type
_entity_poly.pdbx_seq_one_letter_code
_entity_poly.pdbx_strand_id
1 'polypeptide(L)'
;LTAAPLSLPIIVKKPQASSDDIGSYRALLSQIIELYQEEIDREWTAEEQTFWAVAVRVLRKKLAAEGISIPQISKELKTESLQSETLQALYPKDQPLQLSASALNEYFKNQYGYFIKYILGLQEEWTIHPDARSHGNFLHRIFEKVLQGDSSRDFDQRLEVAIDETMRETEFESLYNESSESLFTRQLLLDTAKSTGQVLAQSAGIETIGEETVFGNSKEPFLILEDGRAVSVRGKVDRIDRLLADGSLGVVDYKSSETKFSYEKFFNGLNSQLPTYLAAIQELQGQQEGRDLFGAMYLQMTEPIVALKDTKELGDAVKEVAKTMQYKGLFLADKLASLGPVYEKSKVNSLSQEELAVLLAYNEILYKKVAEGILAGHFEVNPYTENGRNIAPYVDQFKAITGFEANRHLGQARQLDKLDLSKFEKRPVGEKLRRAWIEKMREELEK
;
A
#
# COMPACT_ATOMS: atom_id res chain seq x y z
N LEU A 1 0.72 12.56 43.34
CA LEU A 1 -0.28 11.51 43.06
C LEU A 1 0.35 10.52 42.08
N THR A 2 1.01 9.47 42.60
CA THR A 2 1.57 8.36 41.83
C THR A 2 0.41 7.47 41.46
N ALA A 3 0.03 7.46 40.19
CA ALA A 3 -0.91 6.47 39.66
C ALA A 3 -0.27 5.07 39.72
N ALA A 4 -0.94 4.15 40.39
CA ALA A 4 -0.55 2.74 40.41
C ALA A 4 -0.55 2.21 38.96
N PRO A 5 0.42 1.37 38.57
CA PRO A 5 0.43 0.79 37.25
C PRO A 5 -0.84 -0.05 37.06
N LEU A 6 -1.61 0.25 36.02
CA LEU A 6 -2.71 -0.62 35.56
C LEU A 6 -2.12 -1.99 35.22
N SER A 7 -2.30 -2.94 36.12
CA SER A 7 -2.04 -4.35 35.80
C SER A 7 -3.11 -4.79 34.82
N LEU A 8 -2.75 -4.83 33.53
CA LEU A 8 -3.58 -5.52 32.53
C LEU A 8 -3.77 -6.97 32.99
N PRO A 9 -5.00 -7.51 32.97
CA PRO A 9 -5.21 -8.91 33.29
C PRO A 9 -4.34 -9.76 32.38
N ILE A 10 -3.39 -10.49 32.94
CA ILE A 10 -2.67 -11.52 32.21
C ILE A 10 -3.74 -12.55 31.83
N ILE A 11 -4.08 -12.61 30.55
CA ILE A 11 -4.89 -13.70 30.01
C ILE A 11 -4.03 -14.95 30.14
N VAL A 12 -4.17 -15.65 31.24
CA VAL A 12 -3.60 -16.98 31.39
C VAL A 12 -4.35 -17.84 30.37
N LYS A 13 -3.69 -18.26 29.29
CA LYS A 13 -4.21 -19.30 28.41
C LYS A 13 -4.64 -20.45 29.32
N LYS A 14 -5.93 -20.81 29.27
CA LYS A 14 -6.40 -21.99 30.00
C LYS A 14 -5.52 -23.18 29.57
N PRO A 15 -4.88 -23.87 30.51
CA PRO A 15 -3.81 -24.80 30.15
C PRO A 15 -4.29 -26.02 29.38
N GLN A 16 -5.56 -26.40 29.42
CA GLN A 16 -6.12 -27.56 28.70
C GLN A 16 -7.62 -27.54 28.73
N ALA A 17 -8.31 -27.86 27.61
CA ALA A 17 -9.69 -28.22 27.61
C ALA A 17 -9.82 -29.56 28.32
N SER A 18 -10.52 -29.62 29.45
CA SER A 18 -10.81 -30.82 30.18
C SER A 18 -12.24 -31.31 29.92
N SER A 19 -12.53 -32.58 30.28
CA SER A 19 -13.89 -33.10 30.24
C SER A 19 -14.88 -32.25 31.02
N ASP A 20 -14.41 -31.55 32.03
CA ASP A 20 -15.21 -30.70 32.92
C ASP A 20 -15.60 -29.37 32.28
N ASP A 21 -14.90 -28.98 31.21
CA ASP A 21 -15.20 -27.78 30.43
C ASP A 21 -16.29 -28.02 29.35
N ILE A 22 -16.74 -29.25 29.16
CA ILE A 22 -17.76 -29.59 28.19
C ILE A 22 -19.13 -29.10 28.68
N GLY A 23 -19.59 -28.01 28.13
CA GLY A 23 -20.93 -27.49 28.33
C GLY A 23 -21.95 -28.09 27.36
N SER A 24 -22.67 -27.25 26.63
CA SER A 24 -23.58 -27.71 25.58
C SER A 24 -22.80 -28.31 24.40
N TYR A 25 -23.45 -29.17 23.60
CA TYR A 25 -22.83 -29.74 22.39
C TYR A 25 -22.41 -28.67 21.37
N ARG A 26 -23.00 -27.46 21.38
CA ARG A 26 -22.58 -26.31 20.58
C ARG A 26 -21.27 -25.71 21.11
N ALA A 27 -21.12 -25.63 22.44
CA ALA A 27 -19.84 -25.20 23.04
C ALA A 27 -18.74 -26.23 22.77
N LEU A 28 -19.07 -27.53 22.77
CA LEU A 28 -18.15 -28.60 22.41
C LEU A 28 -17.64 -28.45 20.94
N LEU A 29 -18.47 -27.97 20.02
CA LEU A 29 -18.04 -27.72 18.65
C LEU A 29 -16.93 -26.65 18.59
N SER A 30 -17.11 -25.55 19.32
CA SER A 30 -16.09 -24.50 19.40
C SER A 30 -14.78 -25.02 20.01
N GLN A 31 -14.88 -25.79 21.09
CA GLN A 31 -13.71 -26.41 21.73
C GLN A 31 -12.98 -27.39 20.80
N ILE A 32 -13.72 -28.20 20.05
CA ILE A 32 -13.13 -29.12 19.07
C ILE A 32 -12.43 -28.33 17.95
N ILE A 33 -13.02 -27.24 17.46
CA ILE A 33 -12.39 -26.37 16.46
C ILE A 33 -11.10 -25.78 17.00
N GLU A 34 -11.10 -25.26 18.23
CA GLU A 34 -9.91 -24.72 18.89
C GLU A 34 -8.82 -25.79 19.05
N LEU A 35 -9.18 -26.98 19.49
CA LEU A 35 -8.25 -28.10 19.66
C LEU A 35 -7.61 -28.52 18.32
N TYR A 36 -8.40 -28.61 17.25
CA TYR A 36 -7.86 -28.89 15.92
C TYR A 36 -6.92 -27.80 15.43
N GLN A 37 -7.15 -26.55 15.81
CA GLN A 37 -6.28 -25.43 15.48
C GLN A 37 -4.99 -25.41 16.31
N GLU A 38 -5.04 -25.86 17.57
CA GLU A 38 -3.89 -25.90 18.49
C GLU A 38 -2.99 -27.14 18.32
N GLU A 39 -3.46 -28.18 17.62
CA GLU A 39 -2.82 -29.50 17.53
C GLU A 39 -1.40 -29.51 16.89
N ILE A 40 -0.96 -28.39 16.32
CA ILE A 40 0.31 -28.32 15.58
C ILE A 40 1.52 -28.51 16.50
N ASP A 41 1.43 -28.15 17.78
CA ASP A 41 2.57 -28.13 18.72
C ASP A 41 2.36 -28.92 20.01
N ARG A 42 1.34 -29.80 20.07
CA ARG A 42 1.02 -30.51 21.32
C ARG A 42 1.14 -32.02 21.18
N GLU A 43 1.89 -32.65 22.10
CA GLU A 43 1.83 -34.10 22.30
C GLU A 43 0.56 -34.46 23.08
N TRP A 44 -0.28 -35.31 22.49
CA TRP A 44 -1.50 -35.81 23.08
C TRP A 44 -1.25 -37.15 23.77
N THR A 45 -1.78 -37.33 25.00
CA THR A 45 -1.79 -38.65 25.63
C THR A 45 -2.78 -39.55 24.91
N ALA A 46 -2.58 -40.87 25.02
CA ALA A 46 -3.49 -41.85 24.42
C ALA A 46 -4.93 -41.74 24.96
N GLU A 47 -5.05 -41.35 26.22
CA GLU A 47 -6.37 -41.16 26.88
C GLU A 47 -7.08 -39.91 26.31
N GLU A 48 -6.36 -38.79 26.15
CA GLU A 48 -6.89 -37.56 25.53
C GLU A 48 -7.32 -37.82 24.09
N GLN A 49 -6.50 -38.52 23.29
CA GLN A 49 -6.86 -38.90 21.93
C GLN A 49 -8.14 -39.71 21.85
N THR A 50 -8.26 -40.69 22.73
CA THR A 50 -9.45 -41.54 22.79
C THR A 50 -10.69 -40.74 23.21
N PHE A 51 -10.56 -39.91 24.23
CA PHE A 51 -11.64 -39.06 24.72
C PHE A 51 -12.19 -38.13 23.61
N TRP A 52 -11.32 -37.40 22.97
CA TRP A 52 -11.71 -36.45 21.91
C TRP A 52 -12.23 -37.14 20.66
N ALA A 53 -11.74 -38.32 20.31
CA ALA A 53 -12.29 -39.12 19.20
C ALA A 53 -13.72 -39.53 19.46
N VAL A 54 -14.04 -39.91 20.70
CA VAL A 54 -15.41 -40.26 21.12
C VAL A 54 -16.30 -39.00 21.14
N ALA A 55 -15.82 -37.89 21.70
CA ALA A 55 -16.53 -36.60 21.73
C ALA A 55 -16.91 -36.12 20.33
N VAL A 56 -15.97 -36.14 19.38
CA VAL A 56 -16.23 -35.81 17.98
C VAL A 56 -17.26 -36.70 17.34
N ARG A 57 -17.21 -38.04 17.60
CA ARG A 57 -18.18 -39.01 17.07
C ARG A 57 -19.60 -38.73 17.57
N VAL A 58 -19.73 -38.47 18.86
CA VAL A 58 -21.02 -38.17 19.50
C VAL A 58 -21.57 -36.85 18.97
N LEU A 59 -20.72 -35.82 18.87
CA LEU A 59 -21.09 -34.52 18.34
C LEU A 59 -21.58 -34.61 16.90
N ARG A 60 -20.86 -35.31 16.03
CA ARG A 60 -21.28 -35.54 14.63
C ARG A 60 -22.64 -36.18 14.54
N LYS A 61 -22.91 -37.19 15.37
CA LYS A 61 -24.21 -37.86 15.39
C LYS A 61 -25.35 -36.93 15.83
N LYS A 62 -25.12 -36.10 16.84
CA LYS A 62 -26.11 -35.14 17.33
C LYS A 62 -26.38 -34.01 16.32
N LEU A 63 -25.35 -33.44 15.75
CA LEU A 63 -25.48 -32.36 14.76
C LEU A 63 -26.13 -32.86 13.47
N ALA A 64 -25.80 -34.10 13.02
CA ALA A 64 -26.43 -34.70 11.86
C ALA A 64 -27.94 -34.92 12.06
N ALA A 65 -28.38 -35.24 13.29
CA ALA A 65 -29.79 -35.35 13.62
C ALA A 65 -30.55 -34.00 13.53
N GLU A 66 -29.84 -32.89 13.63
CA GLU A 66 -30.37 -31.53 13.48
C GLU A 66 -30.16 -30.97 12.06
N GLY A 67 -29.64 -31.78 11.11
CA GLY A 67 -29.35 -31.36 9.75
C GLY A 67 -28.09 -30.47 9.63
N ILE A 68 -27.28 -30.43 10.68
CA ILE A 68 -26.04 -29.63 10.69
C ILE A 68 -24.85 -30.55 10.41
N SER A 69 -24.10 -30.26 9.39
CA SER A 69 -22.81 -30.91 9.11
C SER A 69 -21.68 -30.13 9.81
N ILE A 70 -20.74 -30.86 10.44
CA ILE A 70 -19.53 -30.25 10.94
C ILE A 70 -18.70 -29.88 9.70
N PRO A 71 -18.31 -28.60 9.51
CA PRO A 71 -17.43 -28.23 8.40
C PRO A 71 -16.11 -28.98 8.53
N GLN A 72 -15.55 -29.36 7.39
CA GLN A 72 -14.20 -29.91 7.37
C GLN A 72 -13.23 -28.81 7.83
N ILE A 73 -12.59 -29.02 8.96
CA ILE A 73 -11.60 -28.08 9.49
C ILE A 73 -10.32 -28.35 8.73
N SER A 74 -9.96 -27.46 7.85
CA SER A 74 -8.66 -27.50 7.16
C SER A 74 -7.66 -26.68 7.95
N LYS A 75 -6.45 -27.24 8.12
CA LYS A 75 -5.29 -26.49 8.63
C LYS A 75 -4.66 -25.62 7.56
N GLU A 76 -4.99 -25.88 6.30
CA GLU A 76 -4.52 -25.13 5.17
C GLU A 76 -5.36 -23.87 4.97
N LEU A 77 -4.69 -22.80 4.60
CA LEU A 77 -5.35 -21.56 4.19
C LEU A 77 -6.20 -21.81 2.95
N LYS A 78 -7.26 -21.02 2.83
CA LYS A 78 -8.11 -21.08 1.63
C LYS A 78 -7.33 -20.69 0.39
N THR A 79 -7.59 -21.41 -0.68
CA THR A 79 -7.21 -21.05 -2.04
C THR A 79 -8.47 -20.98 -2.88
N GLU A 80 -8.57 -20.00 -3.76
CA GLU A 80 -9.67 -19.93 -4.73
C GLU A 80 -9.13 -20.21 -6.12
N SER A 81 -9.83 -21.05 -6.83
CA SER A 81 -9.52 -21.40 -8.23
C SER A 81 -10.76 -21.17 -9.07
N LEU A 82 -10.70 -20.18 -9.94
CA LEU A 82 -11.77 -19.86 -10.86
C LEU A 82 -11.75 -20.80 -12.04
N GLN A 83 -12.90 -21.31 -12.43
CA GLN A 83 -13.05 -22.14 -13.61
C GLN A 83 -12.86 -21.32 -14.90
N SER A 84 -12.44 -21.96 -15.98
CA SER A 84 -12.14 -21.30 -17.24
C SER A 84 -13.32 -20.49 -17.80
N GLU A 85 -14.55 -20.99 -17.65
CA GLU A 85 -15.75 -20.25 -18.07
C GLU A 85 -15.95 -18.96 -17.29
N THR A 86 -15.71 -19.00 -15.97
CA THR A 86 -15.81 -17.82 -15.10
C THR A 86 -14.72 -16.79 -15.48
N LEU A 87 -13.49 -17.25 -15.69
CA LEU A 87 -12.39 -16.38 -16.12
C LEU A 87 -12.66 -15.72 -17.48
N GLN A 88 -13.20 -16.46 -18.44
CA GLN A 88 -13.57 -15.91 -19.75
C GLN A 88 -14.71 -14.89 -19.64
N ALA A 89 -15.66 -15.10 -18.73
CA ALA A 89 -16.74 -14.14 -18.48
C ALA A 89 -16.24 -12.87 -17.82
N LEU A 90 -15.32 -12.98 -16.84
CA LEU A 90 -14.74 -11.84 -16.15
C LEU A 90 -13.72 -11.09 -17.01
N TYR A 91 -12.92 -11.82 -17.79
CA TYR A 91 -11.82 -11.30 -18.59
C TYR A 91 -11.90 -11.82 -20.04
N PRO A 92 -12.82 -11.30 -20.86
CA PRO A 92 -12.94 -11.66 -22.28
C PRO A 92 -11.64 -11.39 -23.05
N LYS A 93 -11.27 -12.26 -24.00
CA LYS A 93 -10.01 -12.13 -24.75
C LYS A 93 -9.94 -10.90 -25.65
N ASP A 94 -11.08 -10.42 -26.11
CA ASP A 94 -11.23 -9.26 -26.98
C ASP A 94 -11.21 -7.91 -26.23
N GLN A 95 -11.12 -7.96 -24.91
CA GLN A 95 -11.01 -6.78 -24.07
C GLN A 95 -9.66 -6.73 -23.34
N PRO A 96 -9.03 -5.55 -23.20
CA PRO A 96 -7.80 -5.43 -22.44
C PRO A 96 -8.04 -5.69 -20.96
N LEU A 97 -7.13 -6.45 -20.33
CA LEU A 97 -7.10 -6.57 -18.88
C LEU A 97 -6.71 -5.23 -18.27
N GLN A 98 -7.58 -4.67 -17.45
CA GLN A 98 -7.37 -3.38 -16.84
C GLN A 98 -6.73 -3.53 -15.45
N LEU A 99 -5.60 -2.90 -15.24
CA LEU A 99 -4.86 -2.87 -13.98
C LEU A 99 -4.62 -1.42 -13.53
N SER A 100 -4.19 -1.30 -12.28
CA SER A 100 -3.69 -0.04 -11.70
C SER A 100 -2.49 -0.34 -10.80
N ALA A 101 -1.71 0.67 -10.44
CA ALA A 101 -0.61 0.51 -9.48
C ALA A 101 -1.10 -0.03 -8.12
N SER A 102 -2.29 0.38 -7.69
CA SER A 102 -2.91 -0.13 -6.46
C SER A 102 -3.31 -1.59 -6.58
N ALA A 103 -3.90 -2.00 -7.71
CA ALA A 103 -4.27 -3.39 -7.99
C ALA A 103 -3.03 -4.30 -8.04
N LEU A 104 -1.96 -3.86 -8.71
CA LEU A 104 -0.68 -4.55 -8.74
C LEU A 104 -0.12 -4.74 -7.34
N ASN A 105 -0.02 -3.67 -6.56
CA ASN A 105 0.49 -3.74 -5.20
C ASN A 105 -0.36 -4.66 -4.31
N GLU A 106 -1.69 -4.65 -4.46
CA GLU A 106 -2.59 -5.52 -3.70
C GLU A 106 -2.38 -7.00 -4.05
N TYR A 107 -2.26 -7.33 -5.34
CA TYR A 107 -1.96 -8.69 -5.78
C TYR A 107 -0.64 -9.22 -5.20
N PHE A 108 0.41 -8.38 -5.23
CA PHE A 108 1.69 -8.76 -4.63
C PHE A 108 1.66 -8.78 -3.10
N LYS A 109 0.84 -7.97 -2.45
CA LYS A 109 0.67 -8.07 -0.99
C LYS A 109 0.08 -9.42 -0.59
N ASN A 110 -1.01 -9.82 -1.22
CA ASN A 110 -1.72 -11.06 -0.97
C ASN A 110 -2.69 -11.33 -2.13
N GLN A 111 -2.48 -12.41 -2.87
CA GLN A 111 -3.33 -12.76 -4.02
C GLN A 111 -4.80 -12.91 -3.63
N TYR A 112 -5.07 -13.53 -2.48
CA TYR A 112 -6.44 -13.69 -1.99
C TYR A 112 -7.08 -12.34 -1.60
N GLY A 113 -6.31 -11.41 -1.06
CA GLY A 113 -6.75 -10.03 -0.82
C GLY A 113 -7.16 -9.31 -2.11
N TYR A 114 -6.37 -9.49 -3.18
CA TYR A 114 -6.73 -9.00 -4.50
C TYR A 114 -8.06 -9.62 -4.99
N PHE A 115 -8.23 -10.93 -4.87
CA PHE A 115 -9.46 -11.64 -5.24
C PHE A 115 -10.69 -11.05 -4.54
N ILE A 116 -10.63 -10.89 -3.21
CA ILE A 116 -11.73 -10.33 -2.44
C ILE A 116 -12.07 -8.90 -2.91
N LYS A 117 -11.06 -8.06 -3.06
CA LYS A 117 -11.24 -6.62 -3.29
C LYS A 117 -11.58 -6.28 -4.73
N TYR A 118 -10.91 -6.90 -5.69
CA TYR A 118 -11.01 -6.53 -7.11
C TYR A 118 -11.89 -7.47 -7.93
N ILE A 119 -12.05 -8.74 -7.53
CA ILE A 119 -12.88 -9.70 -8.25
C ILE A 119 -14.27 -9.79 -7.59
N LEU A 120 -14.33 -9.98 -6.27
CA LEU A 120 -15.60 -10.02 -5.55
C LEU A 120 -16.16 -8.62 -5.24
N GLY A 121 -15.35 -7.56 -5.34
CA GLY A 121 -15.79 -6.18 -5.07
C GLY A 121 -16.14 -5.91 -3.61
N LEU A 122 -15.65 -6.74 -2.66
CA LEU A 122 -15.93 -6.54 -1.24
C LEU A 122 -15.15 -5.34 -0.70
N GLN A 123 -15.84 -4.51 0.04
CA GLN A 123 -15.26 -3.34 0.72
C GLN A 123 -15.61 -3.41 2.19
N GLU A 124 -14.78 -2.80 3.04
CA GLU A 124 -15.15 -2.59 4.43
C GLU A 124 -16.29 -1.58 4.52
N GLU A 125 -17.15 -1.79 5.51
CA GLU A 125 -18.19 -0.81 5.82
C GLU A 125 -17.55 0.53 6.20
N TRP A 126 -18.12 1.60 5.69
CA TRP A 126 -17.69 2.95 6.00
C TRP A 126 -17.99 3.24 7.48
N THR A 127 -16.96 3.63 8.22
CA THR A 127 -17.17 4.19 9.54
C THR A 127 -17.65 5.64 9.39
N ILE A 128 -18.61 6.04 10.22
CA ILE A 128 -19.13 7.41 10.25
C ILE A 128 -18.06 8.40 10.75
N HIS A 129 -17.00 7.90 11.37
CA HIS A 129 -15.90 8.71 11.88
C HIS A 129 -14.83 8.99 10.82
N PRO A 130 -14.28 10.22 10.77
CA PRO A 130 -13.19 10.53 9.86
C PRO A 130 -11.99 9.60 10.09
N ASP A 131 -11.54 8.94 9.05
CA ASP A 131 -10.40 8.07 9.03
C ASP A 131 -9.21 8.68 8.27
N ALA A 132 -8.09 7.99 8.23
CA ALA A 132 -6.89 8.45 7.51
C ALA A 132 -7.15 8.70 6.01
N ARG A 133 -8.10 8.00 5.40
CA ARG A 133 -8.48 8.19 4.00
C ARG A 133 -9.28 9.47 3.84
N SER A 134 -10.25 9.72 4.72
CA SER A 134 -11.04 10.96 4.73
C SER A 134 -10.14 12.19 4.93
N HIS A 135 -9.14 12.09 5.83
CA HIS A 135 -8.14 13.13 6.05
C HIS A 135 -7.30 13.39 4.78
N GLY A 136 -6.87 12.31 4.10
CA GLY A 136 -6.16 12.41 2.84
C GLY A 136 -6.99 13.11 1.78
N ASN A 137 -8.23 12.67 1.55
CA ASN A 137 -9.15 13.27 0.57
C ASN A 137 -9.39 14.77 0.83
N PHE A 138 -9.56 15.15 2.10
CA PHE A 138 -9.73 16.54 2.49
C PHE A 138 -8.53 17.42 2.10
N LEU A 139 -7.32 16.97 2.41
CA LEU A 139 -6.08 17.69 2.07
C LEU A 139 -5.84 17.73 0.56
N HIS A 140 -6.05 16.61 -0.15
CA HIS A 140 -5.98 16.57 -1.62
C HIS A 140 -6.92 17.59 -2.25
N ARG A 141 -8.16 17.68 -1.76
CA ARG A 141 -9.16 18.61 -2.28
C ARG A 141 -8.78 20.07 -2.08
N ILE A 142 -8.17 20.39 -0.93
CA ILE A 142 -7.63 21.73 -0.68
C ILE A 142 -6.55 22.08 -1.71
N PHE A 143 -5.56 21.21 -1.91
CA PHE A 143 -4.46 21.50 -2.81
C PHE A 143 -4.86 21.52 -4.28
N GLU A 144 -5.79 20.69 -4.70
CA GLU A 144 -6.42 20.78 -6.03
C GLU A 144 -6.98 22.19 -6.25
N LYS A 145 -7.79 22.71 -5.31
CA LYS A 145 -8.37 24.05 -5.43
C LYS A 145 -7.35 25.19 -5.36
N VAL A 146 -6.29 25.03 -4.54
CA VAL A 146 -5.22 26.04 -4.47
C VAL A 146 -4.53 26.20 -5.81
N LEU A 147 -4.28 25.11 -6.50
CA LEU A 147 -3.55 25.12 -7.76
C LEU A 147 -4.43 25.59 -8.92
N GLN A 148 -5.74 25.24 -8.90
CA GLN A 148 -6.74 25.72 -9.87
C GLN A 148 -7.17 27.18 -9.61
N GLY A 149 -6.84 27.74 -8.46
CA GLY A 149 -7.24 29.07 -8.05
C GLY A 149 -6.63 30.19 -8.90
N ASP A 150 -7.22 31.38 -8.79
CA ASP A 150 -6.82 32.56 -9.51
C ASP A 150 -5.34 32.91 -9.29
N SER A 151 -4.51 32.75 -10.31
CA SER A 151 -3.08 33.00 -10.28
C SER A 151 -2.69 34.47 -10.04
N SER A 152 -3.66 35.40 -10.12
CA SER A 152 -3.43 36.80 -9.79
C SER A 152 -3.35 37.06 -8.28
N ARG A 153 -3.84 36.10 -7.45
CA ARG A 153 -3.75 36.16 -6.00
C ARG A 153 -2.44 35.51 -5.54
N ASP A 154 -1.93 35.95 -4.40
CA ASP A 154 -0.82 35.26 -3.76
C ASP A 154 -1.20 33.85 -3.29
N PHE A 155 -0.20 33.04 -3.00
CA PHE A 155 -0.43 31.64 -2.64
C PHE A 155 -1.22 31.50 -1.35
N ASP A 156 -0.96 32.31 -0.32
CA ASP A 156 -1.61 32.24 0.97
C ASP A 156 -3.09 32.58 0.86
N GLN A 157 -3.45 33.59 0.04
CA GLN A 157 -4.82 33.95 -0.23
C GLN A 157 -5.58 32.83 -0.96
N ARG A 158 -4.93 32.17 -1.93
CA ARG A 158 -5.52 31.02 -2.61
C ARG A 158 -5.75 29.85 -1.66
N LEU A 159 -4.79 29.59 -0.75
CA LEU A 159 -4.90 28.53 0.24
C LEU A 159 -6.06 28.79 1.22
N GLU A 160 -6.22 30.01 1.72
CA GLU A 160 -7.34 30.36 2.59
C GLU A 160 -8.69 30.17 1.90
N VAL A 161 -8.81 30.62 0.64
CA VAL A 161 -10.04 30.44 -0.16
C VAL A 161 -10.33 28.95 -0.39
N ALA A 162 -9.32 28.16 -0.75
CA ALA A 162 -9.46 26.73 -0.99
C ALA A 162 -9.89 25.97 0.29
N ILE A 163 -9.34 26.34 1.43
CA ILE A 163 -9.75 25.80 2.74
C ILE A 163 -11.22 26.10 3.00
N ASP A 164 -11.62 27.36 2.89
CA ASP A 164 -13.00 27.80 3.14
C ASP A 164 -14.01 27.12 2.23
N GLU A 165 -13.68 26.97 0.94
CA GLU A 165 -14.55 26.31 -0.02
C GLU A 165 -14.65 24.80 0.24
N THR A 166 -13.52 24.13 0.56
CA THR A 166 -13.51 22.70 0.85
C THR A 166 -14.29 22.38 2.12
N MET A 167 -14.18 23.23 3.14
CA MET A 167 -14.95 23.07 4.37
C MET A 167 -16.47 23.21 4.20
N ARG A 168 -16.94 23.85 3.13
CA ARG A 168 -18.37 23.99 2.79
C ARG A 168 -18.89 22.85 1.92
N GLU A 169 -18.03 21.98 1.42
CA GLU A 169 -18.50 20.79 0.70
C GLU A 169 -19.20 19.85 1.69
N THR A 170 -20.40 19.39 1.32
CA THR A 170 -21.30 18.61 2.20
C THR A 170 -20.63 17.41 2.83
N GLU A 171 -19.71 16.76 2.09
CA GLU A 171 -18.95 15.61 2.55
C GLU A 171 -18.07 15.98 3.77
N PHE A 172 -17.32 17.06 3.68
CA PHE A 172 -16.38 17.46 4.72
C PHE A 172 -17.05 18.24 5.85
N GLU A 173 -18.10 19.01 5.54
CA GLU A 173 -18.89 19.72 6.55
C GLU A 173 -19.49 18.73 7.55
N SER A 174 -20.09 17.62 7.07
CA SER A 174 -20.67 16.60 7.93
C SER A 174 -19.61 15.86 8.75
N LEU A 175 -18.46 15.54 8.15
CA LEU A 175 -17.38 14.76 8.82
C LEU A 175 -16.69 15.54 9.95
N TYR A 176 -16.53 16.86 9.81
CA TYR A 176 -15.64 17.64 10.66
C TYR A 176 -16.34 18.65 11.59
N ASN A 177 -17.68 18.69 11.62
CA ASN A 177 -18.43 19.63 12.46
C ASN A 177 -19.33 18.95 13.51
N GLU A 178 -19.39 17.61 13.56
CA GLU A 178 -20.37 16.91 14.40
C GLU A 178 -19.96 16.70 15.86
N SER A 179 -18.67 16.66 16.16
CA SER A 179 -18.17 16.37 17.53
C SER A 179 -16.97 17.23 17.91
N SER A 180 -16.67 17.32 19.19
CA SER A 180 -15.48 18.02 19.69
C SER A 180 -14.18 17.36 19.17
N GLU A 181 -14.18 16.05 18.98
CA GLU A 181 -13.05 15.29 18.43
C GLU A 181 -12.85 15.62 16.95
N SER A 182 -13.92 15.66 16.16
CA SER A 182 -13.85 16.03 14.75
C SER A 182 -13.44 17.49 14.55
N LEU A 183 -13.84 18.40 15.43
CA LEU A 183 -13.39 19.79 15.41
C LEU A 183 -11.89 19.92 15.72
N PHE A 184 -11.36 19.13 16.66
CA PHE A 184 -9.92 19.09 16.95
C PHE A 184 -9.15 18.53 15.76
N THR A 185 -9.62 17.42 15.17
CA THR A 185 -9.02 16.82 13.98
C THR A 185 -9.02 17.80 12.80
N ARG A 186 -10.11 18.54 12.61
CA ARG A 186 -10.19 19.61 11.61
C ARG A 186 -9.08 20.63 11.79
N GLN A 187 -8.87 21.14 13.00
CA GLN A 187 -7.84 22.14 13.27
C GLN A 187 -6.45 21.60 12.91
N LEU A 188 -6.16 20.35 13.28
CA LEU A 188 -4.90 19.70 12.95
C LEU A 188 -4.69 19.58 11.43
N LEU A 189 -5.74 19.23 10.68
CA LEU A 189 -5.69 19.16 9.21
C LEU A 189 -5.48 20.54 8.57
N LEU A 190 -6.08 21.60 9.13
CA LEU A 190 -5.86 22.96 8.64
C LEU A 190 -4.43 23.43 8.88
N ASP A 191 -3.85 23.10 10.03
CA ASP A 191 -2.45 23.40 10.33
C ASP A 191 -1.50 22.62 9.41
N THR A 192 -1.84 21.35 9.12
CA THR A 192 -1.14 20.53 8.12
C THR A 192 -1.24 21.13 6.72
N ALA A 193 -2.41 21.60 6.30
CA ALA A 193 -2.60 22.23 5.00
C ALA A 193 -1.73 23.50 4.87
N LYS A 194 -1.68 24.35 5.90
CA LYS A 194 -0.84 25.55 5.92
C LYS A 194 0.64 25.21 5.85
N SER A 195 1.10 24.23 6.64
CA SER A 195 2.51 23.80 6.64
C SER A 195 2.92 23.19 5.27
N THR A 196 2.08 22.37 4.68
CA THR A 196 2.30 21.82 3.32
C THR A 196 2.26 22.92 2.27
N GLY A 197 1.35 23.88 2.41
CA GLY A 197 1.23 25.06 1.52
C GLY A 197 2.51 25.88 1.46
N GLN A 198 3.22 26.04 2.60
CA GLN A 198 4.50 26.72 2.65
C GLN A 198 5.58 26.01 1.79
N VAL A 199 5.57 24.68 1.74
CA VAL A 199 6.46 23.91 0.87
C VAL A 199 6.13 24.13 -0.59
N LEU A 200 4.83 24.11 -0.93
CA LEU A 200 4.38 24.40 -2.30
C LEU A 200 4.76 25.80 -2.76
N ALA A 201 4.60 26.81 -1.91
CA ALA A 201 4.98 28.19 -2.21
C ALA A 201 6.49 28.35 -2.48
N GLN A 202 7.34 27.50 -1.88
CA GLN A 202 8.80 27.51 -2.07
C GLN A 202 9.28 26.70 -3.28
N SER A 203 8.39 26.08 -4.05
CA SER A 203 8.72 25.28 -5.25
C SER A 203 9.07 26.20 -6.43
N ALA A 204 10.11 27.02 -6.28
CA ALA A 204 10.57 27.92 -7.35
C ALA A 204 11.14 27.12 -8.55
N GLY A 205 10.94 27.64 -9.77
CA GLY A 205 11.45 27.05 -11.00
C GLY A 205 10.58 25.89 -11.55
N ILE A 206 9.41 25.68 -10.96
CA ILE A 206 8.44 24.65 -11.35
C ILE A 206 7.12 25.33 -11.74
N GLU A 207 6.48 24.81 -12.77
CA GLU A 207 5.12 25.16 -13.17
C GLU A 207 4.24 23.91 -13.14
N THR A 208 3.13 23.96 -12.43
CA THR A 208 2.11 22.90 -12.47
C THR A 208 1.35 23.00 -13.78
N ILE A 209 1.32 21.93 -14.56
CA ILE A 209 0.70 21.87 -15.88
C ILE A 209 -0.48 20.89 -15.95
N GLY A 210 -0.67 20.07 -14.94
CA GLY A 210 -1.76 19.11 -14.87
C GLY A 210 -2.06 18.72 -13.42
N GLU A 211 -3.33 18.57 -13.11
CA GLU A 211 -3.85 18.15 -11.84
C GLU A 211 -4.90 17.06 -12.07
N GLU A 212 -4.96 16.09 -11.15
CA GLU A 212 -5.95 15.02 -11.20
C GLU A 212 -6.01 14.35 -12.59
N THR A 213 -4.83 14.27 -13.26
CA THR A 213 -4.73 13.85 -14.65
C THR A 213 -4.90 12.35 -14.77
N VAL A 214 -5.95 11.93 -15.50
CA VAL A 214 -6.24 10.52 -15.77
C VAL A 214 -5.38 10.03 -16.93
N PHE A 215 -4.75 8.85 -16.76
CA PHE A 215 -3.99 8.16 -17.79
C PHE A 215 -4.51 6.74 -18.08
N GLY A 216 -3.99 6.11 -19.14
CA GLY A 216 -4.37 4.75 -19.54
C GLY A 216 -5.66 4.70 -20.37
N ASN A 217 -6.05 5.81 -20.97
CA ASN A 217 -7.16 5.88 -21.96
C ASN A 217 -6.64 5.84 -23.40
N SER A 218 -5.35 5.61 -23.61
CA SER A 218 -4.76 5.51 -24.95
C SER A 218 -5.29 4.28 -25.69
N LYS A 219 -5.24 4.32 -27.03
CA LYS A 219 -5.57 3.17 -27.86
C LYS A 219 -4.47 2.11 -27.84
N GLU A 220 -3.27 2.48 -27.43
CA GLU A 220 -2.14 1.58 -27.31
C GLU A 220 -2.16 0.90 -25.93
N PRO A 221 -2.03 -0.43 -25.88
CA PRO A 221 -1.97 -1.14 -24.62
C PRO A 221 -0.63 -0.87 -23.91
N PHE A 222 -0.63 -0.91 -22.59
CA PHE A 222 0.60 -0.78 -21.79
C PHE A 222 1.58 -1.94 -22.09
N LEU A 223 1.08 -3.15 -22.26
CA LEU A 223 1.82 -4.31 -22.75
C LEU A 223 0.88 -5.32 -23.41
N ILE A 224 1.46 -6.24 -24.18
CA ILE A 224 0.74 -7.36 -24.80
C ILE A 224 1.33 -8.67 -24.25
N LEU A 225 0.45 -9.55 -23.75
CA LEU A 225 0.83 -10.87 -23.26
C LEU A 225 1.14 -11.82 -24.43
N GLU A 226 1.79 -12.95 -24.14
CA GLU A 226 2.17 -13.95 -25.15
C GLU A 226 0.98 -14.56 -25.89
N ASP A 227 -0.20 -14.63 -25.25
CA ASP A 227 -1.45 -15.08 -25.88
C ASP A 227 -2.14 -14.01 -26.74
N GLY A 228 -1.50 -12.85 -26.93
CA GLY A 228 -2.00 -11.71 -27.71
C GLY A 228 -2.95 -10.79 -26.94
N ARG A 229 -3.23 -11.04 -25.67
CA ARG A 229 -4.11 -10.20 -24.86
C ARG A 229 -3.44 -8.90 -24.48
N ALA A 230 -4.15 -7.80 -24.64
CA ALA A 230 -3.72 -6.49 -24.23
C ALA A 230 -3.89 -6.29 -22.70
N VAL A 231 -2.95 -5.60 -22.07
CA VAL A 231 -3.05 -5.12 -20.71
C VAL A 231 -3.01 -3.60 -20.74
N SER A 232 -3.99 -2.95 -20.12
CA SER A 232 -4.06 -1.51 -19.95
C SER A 232 -3.84 -1.15 -18.49
N VAL A 233 -3.03 -0.14 -18.24
CA VAL A 233 -2.79 0.38 -16.90
C VAL A 233 -3.45 1.75 -16.76
N ARG A 234 -4.40 1.86 -15.86
CA ARG A 234 -5.16 3.08 -15.61
C ARG A 234 -4.84 3.65 -14.24
N GLY A 235 -4.88 4.95 -14.16
CA GLY A 235 -4.71 5.66 -12.91
C GLY A 235 -4.96 7.15 -13.07
N LYS A 236 -4.73 7.83 -11.96
CA LYS A 236 -4.84 9.28 -11.87
C LYS A 236 -3.60 9.79 -11.16
N VAL A 237 -2.97 10.79 -11.73
CA VAL A 237 -1.82 11.47 -11.18
C VAL A 237 -2.31 12.73 -10.49
N ASP A 238 -1.95 12.94 -9.22
CA ASP A 238 -2.44 14.09 -8.47
C ASP A 238 -1.96 15.41 -9.08
N ARG A 239 -0.66 15.47 -9.48
CA ARG A 239 -0.08 16.67 -10.09
C ARG A 239 1.05 16.33 -11.05
N ILE A 240 1.07 17.05 -12.18
CA ILE A 240 2.17 17.03 -13.16
C ILE A 240 2.83 18.41 -13.17
N ASP A 241 4.12 18.42 -12.94
CA ASP A 241 4.96 19.60 -12.92
C ASP A 241 5.91 19.67 -14.12
N ARG A 242 6.17 20.87 -14.59
CA ARG A 242 7.15 21.18 -15.61
C ARG A 242 8.30 21.97 -15.00
N LEU A 243 9.53 21.52 -15.19
CA LEU A 243 10.72 22.26 -14.81
C LEU A 243 10.95 23.40 -15.81
N LEU A 244 10.99 24.64 -15.34
CA LEU A 244 11.10 25.82 -16.21
C LEU A 244 12.48 25.92 -16.90
N ALA A 245 13.51 25.29 -16.33
CA ALA A 245 14.87 25.34 -16.84
C ALA A 245 15.02 24.66 -18.21
N ASP A 246 14.31 23.55 -18.46
CA ASP A 246 14.48 22.73 -19.66
C ASP A 246 13.17 22.10 -20.17
N GLY A 247 12.06 22.35 -19.51
CA GLY A 247 10.75 21.82 -19.89
C GLY A 247 10.51 20.36 -19.51
N SER A 248 11.43 19.71 -18.78
CA SER A 248 11.26 18.33 -18.33
C SER A 248 10.07 18.20 -17.39
N LEU A 249 9.41 17.01 -17.40
CA LEU A 249 8.22 16.77 -16.63
C LEU A 249 8.48 15.90 -15.39
N GLY A 250 7.71 16.14 -14.36
CA GLY A 250 7.72 15.31 -13.15
C GLY A 250 6.33 15.14 -12.57
N VAL A 251 6.19 14.13 -11.72
CA VAL A 251 4.93 13.76 -11.06
C VAL A 251 5.04 13.98 -9.57
N VAL A 252 3.99 14.53 -9.01
CA VAL A 252 3.82 14.59 -7.57
C VAL A 252 2.57 13.81 -7.17
N ASP A 253 2.71 13.00 -6.15
CA ASP A 253 1.66 12.27 -5.49
C ASP A 253 1.61 12.66 -4.01
N TYR A 254 0.47 13.12 -3.56
CA TYR A 254 0.27 13.57 -2.19
C TYR A 254 0.02 12.39 -1.25
N LYS A 255 0.68 12.37 -0.09
CA LYS A 255 0.55 11.29 0.89
C LYS A 255 0.22 11.80 2.28
N SER A 256 -0.86 11.30 2.86
CA SER A 256 -1.28 11.57 4.24
C SER A 256 -0.47 10.81 5.30
N SER A 257 0.50 9.99 4.91
CA SER A 257 1.37 9.23 5.80
C SER A 257 2.80 9.23 5.29
N GLU A 258 3.77 8.92 6.16
CA GLU A 258 5.17 8.84 5.75
C GLU A 258 5.35 7.74 4.70
N THR A 259 5.65 8.15 3.48
CA THR A 259 5.85 7.27 2.34
C THR A 259 7.20 7.55 1.70
N LYS A 260 7.96 6.48 1.43
CA LYS A 260 9.26 6.54 0.77
C LYS A 260 9.34 5.48 -0.32
N PHE A 261 10.01 5.80 -1.41
CA PHE A 261 10.32 4.79 -2.41
C PHE A 261 11.38 3.81 -1.85
N SER A 262 11.14 2.53 -2.07
CA SER A 262 12.03 1.44 -1.66
C SER A 262 12.25 0.48 -2.82
N TYR A 263 13.49 0.34 -3.27
CA TYR A 263 13.86 -0.61 -4.33
C TYR A 263 13.53 -2.06 -3.94
N GLU A 264 13.74 -2.44 -2.67
CA GLU A 264 13.39 -3.77 -2.16
C GLU A 264 11.89 -4.04 -2.29
N LYS A 265 11.07 -3.09 -1.84
CA LYS A 265 9.61 -3.21 -1.96
C LYS A 265 9.17 -3.17 -3.42
N PHE A 266 9.76 -2.32 -4.24
CA PHE A 266 9.46 -2.24 -5.67
C PHE A 266 9.82 -3.54 -6.38
N PHE A 267 11.00 -4.10 -6.16
CA PHE A 267 11.41 -5.40 -6.72
C PHE A 267 10.40 -6.51 -6.39
N ASN A 268 9.80 -6.45 -5.22
CA ASN A 268 8.77 -7.38 -4.78
C ASN A 268 7.32 -6.96 -5.15
N GLY A 269 7.13 -5.96 -6.02
CA GLY A 269 5.82 -5.51 -6.48
C GLY A 269 5.01 -4.70 -5.46
N LEU A 270 5.63 -4.22 -4.38
CA LEU A 270 4.95 -3.55 -3.27
C LEU A 270 5.06 -2.02 -3.29
N ASN A 271 5.74 -1.44 -4.27
CA ASN A 271 5.95 0.02 -4.37
C ASN A 271 6.07 0.46 -5.84
N SER A 272 5.05 0.16 -6.66
CA SER A 272 5.06 0.38 -8.11
C SER A 272 4.45 1.71 -8.55
N GLN A 273 3.96 2.54 -7.64
CA GLN A 273 3.20 3.74 -7.97
C GLN A 273 4.03 4.77 -8.74
N LEU A 274 5.19 5.19 -8.21
CA LEU A 274 6.05 6.18 -8.88
C LEU A 274 6.59 5.68 -10.23
N PRO A 275 7.10 4.44 -10.36
CA PRO A 275 7.48 3.89 -11.66
C PRO A 275 6.33 3.86 -12.67
N THR A 276 5.12 3.51 -12.23
CA THR A 276 3.94 3.51 -13.10
C THR A 276 3.59 4.91 -13.59
N TYR A 277 3.69 5.91 -12.72
CA TYR A 277 3.43 7.30 -13.11
C TYR A 277 4.50 7.85 -14.08
N LEU A 278 5.77 7.48 -13.89
CA LEU A 278 6.84 7.84 -14.84
C LEU A 278 6.57 7.21 -16.21
N ALA A 279 6.20 5.93 -16.26
CA ALA A 279 5.83 5.27 -17.51
C ALA A 279 4.64 5.95 -18.19
N ALA A 280 3.60 6.28 -17.43
CA ALA A 280 2.40 6.94 -17.94
C ALA A 280 2.68 8.32 -18.53
N ILE A 281 3.53 9.14 -17.89
CA ILE A 281 3.91 10.44 -18.45
C ILE A 281 4.77 10.29 -19.68
N GLN A 282 5.68 9.32 -19.71
CA GLN A 282 6.49 9.05 -20.89
C GLN A 282 5.61 8.67 -22.09
N GLU A 283 4.54 7.88 -21.89
CA GLU A 283 3.55 7.57 -22.91
C GLU A 283 2.78 8.83 -23.38
N LEU A 284 2.33 9.66 -22.46
CA LEU A 284 1.66 10.92 -22.78
C LEU A 284 2.55 11.89 -23.57
N GLN A 285 3.86 11.82 -23.37
CA GLN A 285 4.87 12.61 -24.10
C GLN A 285 5.18 12.09 -25.49
N GLY A 286 5.06 10.79 -25.75
CA GLY A 286 5.33 10.18 -27.05
C GLY A 286 4.55 10.77 -28.22
N GLN A 287 3.53 11.58 -27.91
CA GLN A 287 2.81 12.42 -28.89
C GLN A 287 3.42 13.81 -29.12
N GLN A 288 4.45 14.20 -28.36
CA GLN A 288 5.16 15.49 -28.48
C GLN A 288 6.66 15.25 -28.29
N GLU A 289 7.41 15.28 -29.40
CA GLU A 289 8.85 15.04 -29.40
C GLU A 289 9.61 15.89 -28.36
N GLY A 290 10.45 15.25 -27.55
CA GLY A 290 11.59 15.86 -26.90
C GLY A 290 11.45 16.37 -25.47
N ARG A 291 10.48 15.89 -24.67
CA ARG A 291 10.43 16.28 -23.26
C ARG A 291 10.97 15.18 -22.36
N ASP A 292 12.07 15.50 -21.66
CA ASP A 292 12.67 14.62 -20.66
C ASP A 292 11.82 14.58 -19.37
N LEU A 293 12.04 13.55 -18.57
CA LEU A 293 11.53 13.48 -17.21
C LEU A 293 12.53 14.08 -16.23
N PHE A 294 12.08 14.70 -15.15
CA PHE A 294 12.96 15.04 -14.02
C PHE A 294 12.73 14.16 -12.80
N GLY A 295 11.57 13.53 -12.67
CA GLY A 295 11.31 12.59 -11.57
C GLY A 295 9.86 12.31 -11.28
N ALA A 296 9.64 11.43 -10.28
CA ALA A 296 8.37 11.19 -9.64
C ALA A 296 8.56 11.19 -8.13
N MET A 297 7.69 11.88 -7.39
CA MET A 297 7.90 12.14 -5.99
C MET A 297 6.62 12.13 -5.17
N TYR A 298 6.79 11.84 -3.90
CA TYR A 298 5.77 12.01 -2.88
C TYR A 298 5.95 13.37 -2.20
N LEU A 299 4.84 14.05 -1.96
CA LEU A 299 4.77 15.15 -1.02
C LEU A 299 3.96 14.71 0.19
N GLN A 300 4.61 14.65 1.34
CA GLN A 300 3.97 14.22 2.57
C GLN A 300 3.13 15.35 3.16
N MET A 301 1.84 15.10 3.32
CA MET A 301 0.87 15.99 3.94
C MET A 301 0.62 15.53 5.38
N THR A 302 1.61 15.65 6.23
CA THR A 302 1.52 15.34 7.65
C THR A 302 2.24 16.39 8.45
N GLU A 303 1.73 16.69 9.62
CA GLU A 303 2.45 17.56 10.53
C GLU A 303 3.75 16.87 10.99
N PRO A 304 4.91 17.46 10.78
CA PRO A 304 6.16 16.83 11.12
C PRO A 304 6.35 16.78 12.65
N ILE A 305 6.51 15.57 13.18
CA ILE A 305 6.85 15.35 14.58
C ILE A 305 8.36 15.21 14.70
N VAL A 306 8.98 16.14 15.39
CA VAL A 306 10.42 16.12 15.66
C VAL A 306 10.68 15.65 17.08
N ALA A 307 11.51 14.62 17.24
CA ALA A 307 11.83 14.09 18.56
C ALA A 307 12.77 15.06 19.31
N LEU A 308 12.44 15.40 20.55
CA LEU A 308 13.24 16.31 21.40
C LEU A 308 14.72 15.88 21.54
N LYS A 309 15.02 14.58 21.45
CA LYS A 309 16.39 14.05 21.49
C LYS A 309 17.25 14.50 20.30
N ASP A 310 16.60 14.83 19.18
CA ASP A 310 17.28 15.20 17.94
C ASP A 310 17.41 16.72 17.79
N THR A 311 16.94 17.48 18.81
CA THR A 311 16.94 18.96 18.83
C THR A 311 17.61 19.46 20.08
N LYS A 312 18.70 20.19 19.92
CA LYS A 312 19.37 20.90 21.03
C LYS A 312 18.87 22.34 21.15
N GLU A 313 18.48 22.93 20.03
CA GLU A 313 17.97 24.29 19.95
C GLU A 313 16.74 24.35 19.04
N LEU A 314 15.92 25.41 19.18
CA LEU A 314 14.74 25.62 18.32
C LEU A 314 15.10 25.64 16.83
N GLY A 315 16.26 26.20 16.48
CA GLY A 315 16.76 26.22 15.11
C GLY A 315 17.03 24.83 14.51
N ASP A 316 17.38 23.85 15.32
CA ASP A 316 17.56 22.46 14.87
C ASP A 316 16.20 21.81 14.58
N ALA A 317 15.19 22.09 15.41
CA ALA A 317 13.81 21.64 15.18
C ALA A 317 13.28 22.14 13.83
N VAL A 318 13.46 23.41 13.52
CA VAL A 318 13.03 24.00 12.25
C VAL A 318 13.72 23.32 11.04
N LYS A 319 15.01 23.01 11.15
CA LYS A 319 15.73 22.30 10.09
C LYS A 319 15.23 20.89 9.89
N GLU A 320 14.94 20.15 10.97
CA GLU A 320 14.41 18.79 10.90
C GLU A 320 12.99 18.78 10.32
N VAL A 321 12.13 19.73 10.71
CA VAL A 321 10.81 19.94 10.10
C VAL A 321 10.97 20.16 8.58
N ALA A 322 11.85 21.06 8.15
CA ALA A 322 12.07 21.35 6.74
C ALA A 322 12.52 20.10 5.95
N LYS A 323 13.38 19.24 6.53
CA LYS A 323 13.78 17.97 5.90
C LYS A 323 12.61 16.97 5.79
N THR A 324 11.73 16.94 6.76
CA THR A 324 10.59 16.02 6.75
C THR A 324 9.61 16.36 5.66
N MET A 325 9.42 17.64 5.39
CA MET A 325 8.46 18.17 4.40
C MET A 325 9.01 18.31 2.99
N GLN A 326 10.17 17.74 2.68
CA GLN A 326 10.71 17.76 1.31
C GLN A 326 9.97 16.80 0.39
N TYR A 327 9.96 17.13 -0.91
CA TYR A 327 9.58 16.17 -1.94
C TYR A 327 10.58 15.02 -1.97
N LYS A 328 10.10 13.79 -1.79
CA LYS A 328 10.91 12.57 -1.73
C LYS A 328 10.49 11.60 -2.82
N GLY A 329 11.41 11.05 -3.56
CA GLY A 329 11.07 10.11 -4.62
C GLY A 329 12.23 9.77 -5.52
N LEU A 330 11.93 9.44 -6.78
CA LEU A 330 12.88 9.12 -7.82
C LEU A 330 13.16 10.37 -8.67
N PHE A 331 14.43 10.73 -8.82
CA PHE A 331 14.84 11.89 -9.60
C PHE A 331 15.89 11.50 -10.64
N LEU A 332 15.92 12.19 -11.76
CA LEU A 332 17.04 12.09 -12.70
C LEU A 332 18.24 12.90 -12.21
N ALA A 333 19.40 12.27 -12.21
CA ALA A 333 20.61 12.82 -11.61
C ALA A 333 21.07 14.13 -12.28
N ASP A 334 20.90 14.23 -13.60
CA ASP A 334 21.22 15.41 -14.41
C ASP A 334 20.29 16.60 -14.15
N LYS A 335 19.09 16.37 -13.62
CA LYS A 335 18.08 17.40 -13.30
C LYS A 335 18.18 17.95 -11.88
N LEU A 336 18.84 17.22 -10.95
CA LEU A 336 18.89 17.59 -9.52
C LEU A 336 19.46 18.98 -9.25
N ALA A 337 20.39 19.46 -10.09
CA ALA A 337 20.98 20.79 -9.92
C ALA A 337 19.97 21.92 -10.15
N SER A 338 18.97 21.68 -10.99
CA SER A 338 17.92 22.63 -11.33
C SER A 338 16.76 22.63 -10.35
N LEU A 339 16.68 21.62 -9.45
CA LEU A 339 15.63 21.50 -8.44
C LEU A 339 15.97 22.36 -7.21
N GLY A 340 14.94 23.01 -6.66
CA GLY A 340 15.04 23.86 -5.47
C GLY A 340 15.39 23.09 -4.18
N PRO A 341 15.51 23.79 -3.04
CA PRO A 341 15.87 23.18 -1.74
C PRO A 341 14.78 22.30 -1.13
N VAL A 342 13.54 22.41 -1.59
CA VAL A 342 12.41 21.60 -1.14
C VAL A 342 12.42 20.18 -1.69
N TYR A 343 13.34 19.84 -2.58
CA TYR A 343 13.49 18.51 -3.14
C TYR A 343 14.63 17.75 -2.45
N GLU A 344 14.35 16.48 -2.07
CA GLU A 344 15.36 15.63 -1.45
C GLU A 344 16.45 15.25 -2.46
N LYS A 345 17.68 15.67 -2.21
CA LYS A 345 18.84 15.35 -3.06
C LYS A 345 19.54 14.08 -2.58
N SER A 346 18.83 12.95 -2.65
CA SER A 346 19.34 11.64 -2.20
C SER A 346 20.08 10.90 -3.32
N LYS A 347 21.32 10.46 -3.04
CA LYS A 347 22.07 9.62 -3.99
C LYS A 347 21.47 8.24 -4.21
N VAL A 348 20.64 7.75 -3.27
CA VAL A 348 19.93 6.47 -3.45
C VAL A 348 18.90 6.59 -4.55
N ASN A 349 18.22 7.73 -4.64
CA ASN A 349 17.06 7.92 -5.50
C ASN A 349 17.36 8.80 -6.73
N SER A 350 18.64 9.06 -7.01
CA SER A 350 19.09 9.79 -8.21
C SER A 350 19.48 8.80 -9.31
N LEU A 351 18.63 8.65 -10.32
CA LEU A 351 18.77 7.69 -11.41
C LEU A 351 19.53 8.31 -12.60
N SER A 352 20.34 7.53 -13.29
CA SER A 352 20.70 7.82 -14.67
C SER A 352 19.55 7.49 -15.63
N GLN A 353 19.61 7.94 -16.88
CA GLN A 353 18.62 7.59 -17.91
C GLN A 353 18.59 6.06 -18.16
N GLU A 354 19.75 5.41 -18.14
CA GLU A 354 19.83 3.94 -18.29
C GLU A 354 19.20 3.21 -17.09
N GLU A 355 19.45 3.68 -15.86
CA GLU A 355 18.85 3.11 -14.66
C GLU A 355 17.33 3.30 -14.64
N LEU A 356 16.83 4.45 -15.14
CA LEU A 356 15.40 4.68 -15.31
C LEU A 356 14.80 3.69 -16.32
N ALA A 357 15.45 3.46 -17.46
CA ALA A 357 14.96 2.51 -18.47
C ALA A 357 14.84 1.09 -17.89
N VAL A 358 15.84 0.63 -17.12
CA VAL A 358 15.77 -0.67 -16.42
C VAL A 358 14.60 -0.72 -15.42
N LEU A 359 14.41 0.34 -14.67
CA LEU A 359 13.33 0.42 -13.67
C LEU A 359 11.94 0.37 -14.34
N LEU A 360 11.74 1.07 -15.45
CA LEU A 360 10.49 1.06 -16.21
C LEU A 360 10.24 -0.29 -16.86
N ALA A 361 11.25 -0.90 -17.49
CA ALA A 361 11.13 -2.24 -18.07
C ALA A 361 10.80 -3.30 -16.99
N TYR A 362 11.41 -3.19 -15.81
CA TYR A 362 11.08 -4.07 -14.71
C TYR A 362 9.63 -3.85 -14.18
N ASN A 363 9.14 -2.61 -14.21
CA ASN A 363 7.74 -2.32 -13.88
C ASN A 363 6.77 -3.03 -14.84
N GLU A 364 7.10 -3.12 -16.14
CA GLU A 364 6.31 -3.89 -17.12
C GLU A 364 6.30 -5.38 -16.79
N ILE A 365 7.46 -5.97 -16.39
CA ILE A 365 7.51 -7.36 -15.92
C ILE A 365 6.58 -7.59 -14.72
N LEU A 366 6.52 -6.66 -13.78
CA LEU A 366 5.61 -6.78 -12.64
C LEU A 366 4.15 -6.79 -13.09
N TYR A 367 3.77 -5.94 -14.04
CA TYR A 367 2.41 -5.95 -14.62
C TYR A 367 2.13 -7.24 -15.42
N LYS A 368 3.10 -7.74 -16.18
CA LYS A 368 2.99 -9.02 -16.89
C LYS A 368 2.72 -10.16 -15.90
N LYS A 369 3.53 -10.27 -14.83
CA LYS A 369 3.37 -11.31 -13.79
C LYS A 369 1.99 -11.25 -13.11
N VAL A 370 1.49 -10.07 -12.81
CA VAL A 370 0.15 -9.90 -12.22
C VAL A 370 -0.93 -10.31 -13.21
N ALA A 371 -0.83 -9.86 -14.46
CA ALA A 371 -1.82 -10.19 -15.49
C ALA A 371 -1.90 -11.69 -15.72
N GLU A 372 -0.77 -12.36 -15.89
CA GLU A 372 -0.67 -13.82 -16.05
C GLU A 372 -1.24 -14.56 -14.83
N GLY A 373 -0.91 -14.11 -13.63
CA GLY A 373 -1.42 -14.70 -12.40
C GLY A 373 -2.93 -14.55 -12.22
N ILE A 374 -3.50 -13.40 -12.56
CA ILE A 374 -4.96 -13.20 -12.57
C ILE A 374 -5.62 -14.13 -13.58
N LEU A 375 -5.06 -14.24 -14.78
CA LEU A 375 -5.59 -15.07 -15.86
C LEU A 375 -5.41 -16.58 -15.60
N ALA A 376 -4.46 -16.97 -14.76
CA ALA A 376 -4.35 -18.33 -14.25
C ALA A 376 -5.52 -18.69 -13.31
N GLY A 377 -6.19 -17.68 -12.73
CA GLY A 377 -7.40 -17.87 -11.94
C GLY A 377 -7.17 -18.53 -10.58
N HIS A 378 -5.95 -18.57 -10.09
CA HIS A 378 -5.59 -19.18 -8.81
C HIS A 378 -5.13 -18.13 -7.81
N PHE A 379 -5.84 -18.03 -6.67
CA PHE A 379 -5.62 -17.00 -5.67
C PHE A 379 -5.37 -17.62 -4.30
N GLU A 380 -4.15 -17.47 -3.81
CA GLU A 380 -3.71 -18.01 -2.53
C GLU A 380 -3.69 -16.94 -1.43
N VAL A 381 -3.92 -17.36 -0.19
CA VAL A 381 -3.64 -16.54 0.98
C VAL A 381 -2.15 -16.60 1.26
N ASN A 382 -1.39 -15.73 0.61
CA ASN A 382 0.07 -15.75 0.58
C ASN A 382 0.72 -14.38 0.87
N PRO A 383 0.42 -13.75 2.00
CA PRO A 383 0.99 -12.43 2.33
C PRO A 383 2.52 -12.47 2.41
N TYR A 384 3.16 -11.33 2.19
CA TYR A 384 4.59 -11.22 2.42
C TYR A 384 4.94 -11.12 3.89
N THR A 385 6.11 -11.68 4.24
CA THR A 385 6.73 -11.52 5.55
C THR A 385 8.13 -10.94 5.45
N GLU A 386 8.53 -10.22 6.45
CA GLU A 386 9.86 -9.66 6.59
C GLU A 386 10.49 -10.16 7.90
N ASN A 387 11.62 -10.89 7.81
CA ASN A 387 12.31 -11.46 8.96
C ASN A 387 11.39 -12.29 9.87
N GLY A 388 10.49 -13.08 9.28
CA GLY A 388 9.53 -13.89 10.03
C GLY A 388 8.38 -13.09 10.69
N ARG A 389 8.25 -11.80 10.40
CA ARG A 389 7.14 -10.97 10.83
C ARG A 389 6.24 -10.66 9.65
N ASN A 390 4.94 -10.64 9.88
CA ASN A 390 4.00 -10.21 8.86
C ASN A 390 4.28 -8.74 8.50
N ILE A 391 4.66 -8.46 7.24
CA ILE A 391 4.85 -7.10 6.73
C ILE A 391 3.50 -6.41 6.54
N ALA A 392 2.48 -7.20 6.47
CA ALA A 392 1.15 -6.73 6.22
C ALA A 392 0.29 -6.80 7.50
N PRO A 393 0.64 -6.09 8.59
CA PRO A 393 -0.31 -5.87 9.67
C PRO A 393 -1.57 -5.18 9.15
N TYR A 394 -1.50 -4.58 7.98
CA TYR A 394 -2.60 -3.93 7.25
C TYR A 394 -3.38 -4.87 6.31
N VAL A 395 -2.97 -6.12 6.15
CA VAL A 395 -3.75 -7.17 5.44
C VAL A 395 -4.83 -7.76 6.34
N ASP A 396 -4.91 -7.30 7.57
CA ASP A 396 -5.99 -7.68 8.48
C ASP A 396 -7.37 -7.16 8.05
N GLN A 397 -7.44 -6.34 7.00
CA GLN A 397 -8.69 -5.87 6.42
C GLN A 397 -9.69 -7.01 6.16
N PHE A 398 -9.19 -8.16 5.69
CA PHE A 398 -10.02 -9.34 5.42
C PHE A 398 -9.63 -10.56 6.26
N LYS A 399 -9.04 -10.35 7.42
CA LYS A 399 -8.55 -11.44 8.29
C LYS A 399 -9.64 -12.44 8.66
N ALA A 400 -10.86 -11.95 8.92
CA ALA A 400 -12.01 -12.80 9.23
C ALA A 400 -12.35 -13.75 8.06
N ILE A 401 -12.04 -13.37 6.82
CA ILE A 401 -12.29 -14.17 5.61
C ILE A 401 -11.08 -15.04 5.27
N THR A 402 -9.88 -14.45 5.30
CA THR A 402 -8.63 -15.15 4.95
C THR A 402 -8.20 -16.16 5.99
N GLY A 403 -8.51 -15.91 7.26
CA GLY A 403 -8.09 -16.75 8.38
C GLY A 403 -6.58 -16.78 8.62
N PHE A 404 -5.81 -15.87 7.98
CA PHE A 404 -4.36 -15.86 8.14
C PHE A 404 -3.94 -15.41 9.53
N GLU A 405 -3.15 -16.25 10.20
CA GLU A 405 -2.52 -15.96 11.49
C GLU A 405 -1.01 -16.18 11.38
N ALA A 406 -0.24 -15.11 11.61
CA ALA A 406 1.21 -15.15 11.42
C ALA A 406 1.93 -16.22 12.27
N ASN A 407 1.44 -16.47 13.49
CA ASN A 407 2.00 -17.49 14.37
C ASN A 407 1.76 -18.94 13.91
N ARG A 408 0.78 -19.17 13.04
CA ARG A 408 0.39 -20.51 12.56
C ARG A 408 0.75 -20.73 11.09
N HIS A 409 0.64 -19.67 10.28
CA HIS A 409 0.70 -19.75 8.82
C HIS A 409 1.96 -19.11 8.23
N LEU A 410 3.01 -18.86 9.07
CA LEU A 410 4.24 -18.23 8.61
C LEU A 410 4.93 -19.01 7.48
N GLY A 411 4.81 -20.34 7.49
CA GLY A 411 5.37 -21.21 6.45
C GLY A 411 4.68 -21.07 5.09
N GLN A 412 3.46 -20.51 5.04
CA GLN A 412 2.70 -20.25 3.81
C GLN A 412 2.86 -18.80 3.33
N ALA A 413 3.48 -17.97 4.16
CA ALA A 413 3.78 -16.60 3.80
C ALA A 413 5.02 -16.52 2.90
N ARG A 414 5.01 -15.58 1.97
CA ARG A 414 6.15 -15.32 1.10
C ARG A 414 7.22 -14.51 1.83
N GLN A 415 8.48 -14.77 1.54
CA GLN A 415 9.58 -13.93 2.01
C GLN A 415 9.89 -12.86 0.95
N LEU A 416 10.24 -11.66 1.39
CA LEU A 416 10.77 -10.64 0.48
C LEU A 416 12.09 -11.11 -0.11
N ASP A 417 12.20 -11.01 -1.43
CA ASP A 417 13.48 -11.14 -2.11
C ASP A 417 14.40 -10.01 -1.67
N LYS A 418 15.61 -10.38 -1.26
CA LYS A 418 16.63 -9.45 -0.76
C LYS A 418 17.85 -9.45 -1.67
N LEU A 419 18.69 -8.45 -1.51
CA LEU A 419 20.02 -8.48 -2.10
C LEU A 419 20.85 -9.56 -1.42
N ASP A 420 21.65 -10.27 -2.21
CA ASP A 420 22.68 -11.15 -1.69
C ASP A 420 23.83 -10.32 -1.08
N LEU A 421 23.76 -10.13 0.23
CA LEU A 421 24.74 -9.33 0.95
C LEU A 421 26.13 -9.97 1.01
N SER A 422 26.27 -11.27 0.68
CA SER A 422 27.57 -11.95 0.63
C SER A 422 28.47 -11.42 -0.49
N LYS A 423 27.89 -10.82 -1.51
CA LYS A 423 28.59 -10.16 -2.63
C LYS A 423 29.24 -8.82 -2.24
N PHE A 424 29.04 -8.33 -1.01
CA PHE A 424 29.51 -7.02 -0.56
C PHE A 424 30.35 -7.15 0.71
N GLU A 425 31.51 -6.51 0.76
CA GLU A 425 32.33 -6.43 1.99
C GLU A 425 31.63 -5.70 3.14
N LYS A 426 30.77 -4.71 2.80
CA LYS A 426 29.93 -3.96 3.74
C LYS A 426 28.55 -3.79 3.11
N ARG A 427 27.50 -3.72 3.95
CA ARG A 427 26.13 -3.45 3.48
C ARG A 427 26.10 -2.22 2.57
N PRO A 428 25.62 -2.36 1.32
CA PRO A 428 25.59 -1.25 0.38
C PRO A 428 24.64 -0.14 0.87
N VAL A 429 25.06 1.11 0.70
CA VAL A 429 24.27 2.31 1.02
C VAL A 429 24.39 3.33 -0.10
N GLY A 430 23.45 4.26 -0.16
CA GLY A 430 23.44 5.33 -1.16
C GLY A 430 23.43 4.80 -2.60
N GLU A 431 24.32 5.30 -3.42
CA GLU A 431 24.45 4.92 -4.83
C GLU A 431 24.74 3.42 -5.02
N LYS A 432 25.58 2.82 -4.15
CA LYS A 432 25.89 1.39 -4.23
C LYS A 432 24.65 0.52 -4.01
N LEU A 433 23.75 0.92 -3.10
CA LEU A 433 22.47 0.23 -2.87
C LEU A 433 21.57 0.32 -4.11
N ARG A 434 21.44 1.50 -4.70
CA ARG A 434 20.69 1.70 -5.95
C ARG A 434 21.20 0.79 -7.07
N ARG A 435 22.50 0.87 -7.37
CA ARG A 435 23.12 0.07 -8.43
C ARG A 435 22.93 -1.43 -8.23
N ALA A 436 23.03 -1.91 -6.98
CA ALA A 436 22.82 -3.33 -6.68
C ALA A 436 21.38 -3.79 -6.98
N TRP A 437 20.37 -2.96 -6.69
CA TRP A 437 18.99 -3.27 -7.03
C TRP A 437 18.71 -3.17 -8.53
N ILE A 438 19.24 -2.16 -9.20
CA ILE A 438 19.11 -2.01 -10.66
C ILE A 438 19.74 -3.20 -11.38
N GLU A 439 20.90 -3.68 -10.92
CA GLU A 439 21.55 -4.87 -11.50
C GLU A 439 20.72 -6.11 -11.29
N LYS A 440 20.15 -6.32 -10.09
CA LYS A 440 19.23 -7.43 -9.83
C LYS A 440 17.98 -7.37 -10.72
N MET A 441 17.44 -6.18 -11.00
CA MET A 441 16.34 -6.01 -11.95
C MET A 441 16.76 -6.35 -13.37
N ARG A 442 17.97 -5.97 -13.78
CA ARG A 442 18.53 -6.31 -15.11
C ARG A 442 18.69 -7.81 -15.28
N GLU A 443 19.20 -8.52 -14.26
CA GLU A 443 19.25 -9.99 -14.25
C GLU A 443 17.87 -10.64 -14.45
N GLU A 444 16.80 -10.03 -13.94
CA GLU A 444 15.42 -10.53 -14.16
C GLU A 444 14.89 -10.23 -15.58
N LEU A 445 15.33 -9.12 -16.19
CA LEU A 445 14.96 -8.76 -17.57
C LEU A 445 15.62 -9.67 -18.61
N GLU A 446 16.74 -10.29 -18.28
CA GLU A 446 17.50 -11.19 -19.18
C GLU A 446 17.00 -12.65 -19.12
N LYS A 447 16.12 -13.01 -18.18
CA LYS A 447 15.50 -14.34 -18.05
C LYS A 447 14.31 -14.52 -18.96
#